data_fb4c3f813fbebe01c0546e715955a8bc
#
_entry.id   fb4c3f813fbebe01c0546e715955a8bc
#
_cell.length_a   1.000
_cell.length_b   1.000
_cell.length_c   1.000
_cell.angle_alpha   90.00
_cell.angle_beta   90.00
_cell.angle_gamma   90.00
#
_symmetry.space_group_name_H-M   'P 1'
#
loop_
_entity.id
_entity.type
_entity.pdbx_description
1 polymer ?
#
loop_
_entity_poly.entity_id
_entity_poly.type
_entity_poly.pdbx_seq_one_letter_code
_entity_poly.pdbx_strand_id
1 'polypeptide(L)'
;MKIALVTDAWHPQVNGVVRTLDTVVGLLRDQGHEILVISPDQYRSLPAPSYPEIRLAFTRARTVGRRIEDFGADAVHLATEGPLCVQALRWCVRNGRPFTSAYHTQFPEYLAKRTGLSPRAFWPYIRWFHRKSEAIMVSTDSIRNQLRAERLDHVHHWSRGVDLDNFRPDAPSPAIYGKLQGPIQLYVGRVAVEKNIEAFLRSEQPGSKVVVGDGPALAGLQSRYPDVHFAGRKSGRELAGYYAGADVLVFPSRTDTFGLVIIEALACGTPVAAYPVTGPVDILTDASGAMDEDLNVAIQRAIGLDPADCIAHGKRFSWDASVRQFLDGLVAQDRRLDFHMSRRILAKAIFARV
;
A
#
# COMPACT_ATOMS: atom_id res chain seq x y z
N MET A 1 6.71 3.57 -23.54
CA MET A 1 7.57 2.54 -22.91
C MET A 1 6.78 1.25 -22.73
N LYS A 2 7.49 0.11 -22.83
CA LYS A 2 6.96 -1.21 -22.47
C LYS A 2 7.42 -1.58 -21.07
N ILE A 3 6.50 -1.69 -20.11
CA ILE A 3 6.81 -1.94 -18.70
C ILE A 3 6.27 -3.32 -18.31
N ALA A 4 7.14 -4.21 -17.83
CA ALA A 4 6.74 -5.47 -17.24
C ALA A 4 6.60 -5.30 -15.71
N LEU A 5 5.36 -5.34 -15.22
CA LEU A 5 5.01 -5.28 -13.82
C LEU A 5 4.71 -6.69 -13.32
N VAL A 6 5.52 -7.21 -12.41
CA VAL A 6 5.32 -8.52 -11.78
C VAL A 6 4.81 -8.33 -10.36
N THR A 7 3.74 -9.01 -10.00
CA THR A 7 3.12 -8.86 -8.68
C THR A 7 2.49 -10.17 -8.21
N ASP A 8 2.55 -10.44 -6.90
CA ASP A 8 1.78 -11.51 -6.25
C ASP A 8 0.43 -11.00 -5.70
N ALA A 9 0.24 -9.66 -5.68
CA ALA A 9 -1.00 -9.00 -5.28
C ALA A 9 -1.73 -8.45 -6.50
N TRP A 10 -2.77 -9.16 -6.94
CA TRP A 10 -3.61 -8.79 -8.08
C TRP A 10 -5.05 -9.29 -7.89
N HIS A 11 -5.95 -8.93 -8.80
CA HIS A 11 -7.32 -9.42 -8.77
C HIS A 11 -7.40 -10.95 -8.62
N PRO A 12 -8.38 -11.49 -7.89
CA PRO A 12 -9.55 -10.84 -7.26
C PRO A 12 -9.29 -10.28 -5.84
N GLN A 13 -8.03 -10.16 -5.38
CA GLN A 13 -7.72 -9.60 -4.07
C GLN A 13 -8.18 -8.15 -3.98
N VAL A 14 -8.68 -7.75 -2.80
CA VAL A 14 -9.10 -6.38 -2.51
C VAL A 14 -8.27 -5.84 -1.35
N ASN A 15 -7.24 -5.08 -1.69
CA ASN A 15 -6.35 -4.43 -0.72
C ASN A 15 -5.69 -3.18 -1.35
N GLY A 16 -5.02 -2.37 -0.54
CA GLY A 16 -4.40 -1.12 -0.96
C GLY A 16 -3.31 -1.28 -2.03
N VAL A 17 -2.59 -2.42 -2.04
CA VAL A 17 -1.56 -2.71 -3.04
C VAL A 17 -2.20 -2.92 -4.41
N VAL A 18 -3.23 -3.78 -4.48
CA VAL A 18 -3.96 -4.05 -5.73
C VAL A 18 -4.58 -2.77 -6.28
N ARG A 19 -5.26 -1.97 -5.43
CA ARG A 19 -5.83 -0.66 -5.87
C ARG A 19 -4.76 0.26 -6.44
N THR A 20 -3.62 0.38 -5.76
CA THR A 20 -2.52 1.23 -6.24
C THR A 20 -1.99 0.77 -7.58
N LEU A 21 -1.68 -0.53 -7.72
CA LEU A 21 -1.11 -1.08 -8.94
C LEU A 21 -2.11 -1.00 -10.11
N ASP A 22 -3.38 -1.32 -9.88
CA ASP A 22 -4.44 -1.28 -10.89
C ASP A 22 -4.65 0.15 -11.40
N THR A 23 -4.77 1.13 -10.49
CA THR A 23 -4.90 2.55 -10.87
C THR A 23 -3.67 3.03 -11.65
N VAL A 24 -2.47 2.75 -11.18
CA VAL A 24 -1.23 3.17 -11.87
C VAL A 24 -1.11 2.51 -13.24
N VAL A 25 -1.45 1.22 -13.37
CA VAL A 25 -1.47 0.51 -14.66
C VAL A 25 -2.48 1.14 -15.63
N GLY A 26 -3.69 1.49 -15.15
CA GLY A 26 -4.70 2.18 -15.95
C GLY A 26 -4.18 3.52 -16.49
N LEU A 27 -3.72 4.39 -15.58
CA LEU A 27 -3.22 5.72 -15.93
C LEU A 27 -1.98 5.68 -16.85
N LEU A 28 -1.08 4.71 -16.67
CA LEU A 28 0.05 4.53 -17.56
C LEU A 28 -0.40 4.13 -18.99
N ARG A 29 -1.41 3.28 -19.09
CA ARG A 29 -1.99 2.89 -20.40
C ARG A 29 -2.67 4.09 -21.08
N ASP A 30 -3.39 4.90 -20.31
CA ASP A 30 -4.03 6.13 -20.83
C ASP A 30 -3.00 7.15 -21.32
N GLN A 31 -1.78 7.15 -20.74
CA GLN A 31 -0.62 7.93 -21.19
C GLN A 31 0.15 7.30 -22.36
N GLY A 32 -0.33 6.19 -22.93
CA GLY A 32 0.27 5.54 -24.10
C GLY A 32 1.43 4.58 -23.78
N HIS A 33 1.59 4.15 -22.51
CA HIS A 33 2.54 3.10 -22.16
C HIS A 33 1.93 1.70 -22.37
N GLU A 34 2.73 0.75 -22.81
CA GLU A 34 2.33 -0.66 -22.88
C GLU A 34 2.71 -1.36 -21.55
N ILE A 35 1.73 -1.93 -20.87
CA ILE A 35 1.96 -2.57 -19.57
C ILE A 35 1.62 -4.06 -19.64
N LEU A 36 2.63 -4.90 -19.42
CA LEU A 36 2.46 -6.33 -19.19
C LEU A 36 2.37 -6.58 -17.68
N VAL A 37 1.19 -6.93 -17.20
CA VAL A 37 1.02 -7.40 -15.81
C VAL A 37 1.23 -8.91 -15.78
N ILE A 38 2.15 -9.37 -14.92
CA ILE A 38 2.39 -10.78 -14.63
C ILE A 38 1.95 -11.06 -13.21
N SER A 39 0.89 -11.83 -13.04
CA SER A 39 0.17 -12.04 -11.80
C SER A 39 -0.21 -13.52 -11.55
N PRO A 40 -0.56 -13.92 -10.31
CA PRO A 40 -0.77 -15.33 -9.94
C PRO A 40 -1.91 -16.05 -10.65
N ASP A 41 -2.95 -15.33 -11.09
CA ASP A 41 -4.10 -15.87 -11.83
C ASP A 41 -3.71 -16.52 -13.18
N GLN A 42 -2.55 -16.15 -13.71
CA GLN A 42 -2.01 -16.67 -14.97
C GLN A 42 -1.22 -17.98 -14.81
N TYR A 43 -1.15 -18.51 -13.60
CA TYR A 43 -0.37 -19.70 -13.25
C TYR A 43 -1.15 -20.66 -12.36
N ARG A 44 -0.70 -21.90 -12.29
CA ARG A 44 -1.15 -22.81 -11.22
C ARG A 44 -0.75 -22.20 -9.89
N SER A 45 -1.70 -22.11 -8.97
CA SER A 45 -1.50 -21.45 -7.68
C SER A 45 -2.27 -22.15 -6.56
N LEU A 46 -1.77 -22.06 -5.33
CA LEU A 46 -2.48 -22.50 -4.12
C LEU A 46 -2.89 -21.28 -3.29
N PRO A 47 -4.00 -21.36 -2.56
CA PRO A 47 -4.36 -20.33 -1.60
C PRO A 47 -3.34 -20.26 -0.46
N ALA A 48 -3.03 -19.05 0.01
CA ALA A 48 -2.24 -18.90 1.22
C ALA A 48 -3.05 -19.39 2.45
N PRO A 49 -2.41 -20.10 3.41
CA PRO A 49 -3.13 -20.76 4.50
C PRO A 49 -4.06 -19.86 5.32
N SER A 50 -3.67 -18.59 5.52
CA SER A 50 -4.43 -17.64 6.34
C SER A 50 -5.30 -16.67 5.54
N TYR A 51 -5.11 -16.60 4.21
CA TYR A 51 -5.83 -15.71 3.30
C TYR A 51 -6.01 -16.41 1.96
N PRO A 52 -7.10 -17.16 1.79
CA PRO A 52 -7.35 -17.93 0.57
C PRO A 52 -7.42 -17.08 -0.70
N GLU A 53 -7.74 -15.80 -0.57
CA GLU A 53 -7.72 -14.84 -1.66
C GLU A 53 -6.30 -14.49 -2.15
N ILE A 54 -5.27 -14.67 -1.31
CA ILE A 54 -3.88 -14.53 -1.73
C ILE A 54 -3.43 -15.83 -2.38
N ARG A 55 -3.12 -15.76 -3.65
CA ARG A 55 -2.71 -16.91 -4.46
C ARG A 55 -1.19 -16.99 -4.56
N LEU A 56 -0.62 -18.11 -4.15
CA LEU A 56 0.80 -18.40 -4.26
C LEU A 56 1.06 -19.14 -5.58
N ALA A 57 1.64 -18.46 -6.56
CA ALA A 57 1.87 -19.01 -7.90
C ALA A 57 3.06 -19.98 -7.93
N PHE A 58 2.88 -21.10 -8.62
CA PHE A 58 3.94 -22.08 -8.90
C PHE A 58 4.39 -21.94 -10.34
N THR A 59 5.56 -21.37 -10.53
CA THR A 59 6.17 -21.20 -11.85
C THR A 59 7.70 -21.25 -11.73
N ARG A 60 8.38 -21.21 -12.88
CA ARG A 60 9.85 -21.19 -12.96
C ARG A 60 10.34 -19.84 -13.45
N ALA A 61 11.53 -19.44 -13.02
CA ALA A 61 12.17 -18.20 -13.44
C ALA A 61 12.22 -18.04 -14.97
N ARG A 62 12.54 -19.12 -15.70
CA ARG A 62 12.57 -19.11 -17.17
C ARG A 62 11.18 -18.81 -17.79
N THR A 63 10.10 -19.28 -17.18
CA THR A 63 8.74 -19.05 -17.71
C THR A 63 8.36 -17.58 -17.57
N VAL A 64 8.62 -16.98 -16.40
CA VAL A 64 8.38 -15.55 -16.17
C VAL A 64 9.27 -14.72 -17.09
N GLY A 65 10.55 -15.08 -17.17
CA GLY A 65 11.53 -14.36 -17.97
C GLY A 65 11.21 -14.35 -19.47
N ARG A 66 10.77 -15.47 -20.04
CA ARG A 66 10.32 -15.50 -21.46
C ARG A 66 9.21 -14.50 -21.73
N ARG A 67 8.22 -14.40 -20.85
CA ARG A 67 7.14 -13.43 -21.05
C ARG A 67 7.64 -11.99 -21.04
N ILE A 68 8.62 -11.68 -20.18
CA ILE A 68 9.27 -10.36 -20.14
C ILE A 68 10.06 -10.10 -21.43
N GLU A 69 10.80 -11.11 -21.92
CA GLU A 69 11.57 -11.03 -23.16
C GLU A 69 10.68 -10.92 -24.39
N ASP A 70 9.67 -11.79 -24.52
CA ASP A 70 8.74 -11.82 -25.67
C ASP A 70 7.94 -10.51 -25.75
N PHE A 71 7.64 -9.88 -24.62
CA PHE A 71 7.01 -8.56 -24.56
C PHE A 71 7.96 -7.44 -25.01
N GLY A 72 9.26 -7.65 -24.91
CA GLY A 72 10.27 -6.62 -25.21
C GLY A 72 10.26 -5.48 -24.19
N ALA A 73 10.21 -5.80 -22.88
CA ALA A 73 10.10 -4.81 -21.82
C ALA A 73 11.29 -3.83 -21.80
N ASP A 74 11.00 -2.53 -21.80
CA ASP A 74 11.96 -1.44 -21.60
C ASP A 74 12.34 -1.28 -20.11
N ALA A 75 11.45 -1.66 -19.20
CA ALA A 75 11.65 -1.65 -17.75
C ALA A 75 10.95 -2.85 -17.09
N VAL A 76 11.50 -3.33 -15.96
CA VAL A 76 10.94 -4.40 -15.15
C VAL A 76 10.76 -3.91 -13.72
N HIS A 77 9.54 -4.05 -13.19
CA HIS A 77 9.19 -3.71 -11.82
C HIS A 77 8.62 -4.90 -11.06
N LEU A 78 9.19 -5.21 -9.89
CA LEU A 78 8.74 -6.28 -8.98
C LEU A 78 7.98 -5.63 -7.82
N ALA A 79 6.66 -5.69 -7.87
CA ALA A 79 5.82 -4.91 -6.97
C ALA A 79 5.60 -5.54 -5.58
N THR A 80 5.96 -6.81 -5.39
CA THR A 80 5.76 -7.55 -4.12
C THR A 80 6.90 -8.54 -3.88
N GLU A 81 6.98 -9.06 -2.64
CA GLU A 81 8.04 -9.98 -2.23
C GLU A 81 7.60 -11.47 -2.30
N GLY A 82 6.50 -11.76 -3.00
CA GLY A 82 5.93 -13.11 -3.07
C GLY A 82 6.63 -14.06 -4.05
N PRO A 83 6.16 -15.32 -4.14
CA PRO A 83 6.79 -16.38 -4.92
C PRO A 83 6.97 -16.04 -6.40
N LEU A 84 6.01 -15.35 -7.01
CA LEU A 84 6.06 -14.99 -8.43
C LEU A 84 7.16 -13.95 -8.69
N CYS A 85 7.21 -12.89 -7.86
CA CYS A 85 8.26 -11.89 -7.92
C CYS A 85 9.65 -12.47 -7.62
N VAL A 86 9.76 -13.49 -6.74
CA VAL A 86 11.02 -14.23 -6.52
C VAL A 86 11.50 -14.93 -7.81
N GLN A 87 10.61 -15.49 -8.61
CA GLN A 87 11.03 -16.10 -9.90
C GLN A 87 11.48 -15.03 -10.91
N ALA A 88 10.80 -13.88 -10.96
CA ALA A 88 11.23 -12.75 -11.78
C ALA A 88 12.60 -12.22 -11.33
N LEU A 89 12.79 -12.00 -10.01
CA LEU A 89 14.09 -11.64 -9.40
C LEU A 89 15.21 -12.59 -9.84
N ARG A 90 14.99 -13.90 -9.70
CA ARG A 90 15.98 -14.91 -10.06
C ARG A 90 16.34 -14.86 -11.55
N TRP A 91 15.35 -14.62 -12.41
CA TRP A 91 15.58 -14.46 -13.83
C TRP A 91 16.36 -13.18 -14.14
N CYS A 92 15.95 -12.02 -13.58
CA CYS A 92 16.64 -10.75 -13.77
C CYS A 92 18.11 -10.85 -13.36
N VAL A 93 18.38 -11.37 -12.16
CA VAL A 93 19.76 -11.52 -11.65
C VAL A 93 20.61 -12.44 -12.50
N ARG A 94 20.07 -13.60 -12.95
CA ARG A 94 20.80 -14.55 -13.79
C ARG A 94 21.15 -14.00 -15.18
N ASN A 95 20.30 -13.14 -15.71
CA ASN A 95 20.45 -12.59 -17.06
C ASN A 95 21.03 -11.17 -17.07
N GLY A 96 21.46 -10.64 -15.91
CA GLY A 96 22.01 -9.28 -15.80
C GLY A 96 21.00 -8.21 -16.21
N ARG A 97 19.70 -8.44 -16.02
CA ARG A 97 18.63 -7.48 -16.31
C ARG A 97 18.40 -6.58 -15.09
N PRO A 98 18.54 -5.25 -15.22
CA PRO A 98 18.18 -4.34 -14.18
C PRO A 98 16.67 -4.40 -13.89
N PHE A 99 16.29 -4.15 -12.65
CA PHE A 99 14.90 -4.12 -12.25
C PHE A 99 14.72 -3.21 -11.03
N THR A 100 13.51 -2.72 -10.83
CA THR A 100 13.10 -2.01 -9.62
C THR A 100 12.18 -2.87 -8.78
N SER A 101 12.08 -2.57 -7.51
CA SER A 101 11.16 -3.26 -6.60
C SER A 101 10.37 -2.26 -5.76
N ALA A 102 9.31 -2.70 -5.11
CA ALA A 102 8.55 -1.87 -4.18
C ALA A 102 8.38 -2.57 -2.84
N TYR A 103 8.38 -1.80 -1.76
CA TYR A 103 8.06 -2.24 -0.40
C TYR A 103 6.73 -1.63 0.03
N HIS A 104 5.64 -2.37 -0.20
CA HIS A 104 4.28 -1.90 0.03
C HIS A 104 3.73 -2.26 1.40
N THR A 105 4.28 -3.28 2.05
CA THR A 105 3.76 -3.85 3.29
C THR A 105 4.91 -4.05 4.27
N GLN A 106 4.70 -3.75 5.54
CA GLN A 106 5.63 -4.11 6.61
C GLN A 106 5.60 -5.63 6.82
N PHE A 107 6.16 -6.34 5.83
CA PHE A 107 6.11 -7.80 5.75
C PHE A 107 6.71 -8.50 6.98
N PRO A 108 7.84 -8.05 7.57
CA PRO A 108 8.37 -8.61 8.80
C PRO A 108 7.40 -8.51 9.98
N GLU A 109 6.79 -7.36 10.19
CA GLU A 109 5.81 -7.09 11.26
C GLU A 109 4.54 -7.90 11.05
N TYR A 110 4.10 -7.99 9.80
CA TYR A 110 2.93 -8.78 9.41
C TYR A 110 3.12 -10.28 9.69
N LEU A 111 4.28 -10.84 9.34
CA LEU A 111 4.60 -12.24 9.61
C LEU A 111 4.83 -12.50 11.11
N ALA A 112 5.47 -11.57 11.81
CA ALA A 112 5.71 -11.66 13.25
C ALA A 112 4.41 -11.83 14.04
N LYS A 113 3.39 -11.02 13.74
CA LYS A 113 2.06 -11.13 14.36
C LYS A 113 1.38 -12.49 14.16
N ARG A 114 1.72 -13.20 13.09
CA ARG A 114 1.10 -14.49 12.74
C ARG A 114 1.87 -15.69 13.24
N THR A 115 3.19 -15.59 13.26
CA THR A 115 4.07 -16.70 13.62
C THR A 115 4.51 -16.65 15.07
N GLY A 116 4.32 -15.50 15.76
CA GLY A 116 4.88 -15.25 17.08
C GLY A 116 6.40 -15.03 17.09
N LEU A 117 7.04 -15.05 15.91
CA LEU A 117 8.48 -14.78 15.77
C LEU A 117 8.77 -13.28 15.77
N SER A 118 10.01 -12.90 16.18
CA SER A 118 10.44 -11.50 16.08
C SER A 118 10.47 -11.03 14.62
N PRO A 119 10.07 -9.79 14.32
CA PRO A 119 10.23 -9.19 12.97
C PRO A 119 11.65 -9.30 12.44
N ARG A 120 12.66 -9.27 13.32
CA ARG A 120 14.09 -9.42 12.97
C ARG A 120 14.40 -10.69 12.21
N ALA A 121 13.64 -11.76 12.43
CA ALA A 121 13.84 -13.04 11.74
C ALA A 121 13.53 -12.97 10.24
N PHE A 122 12.70 -12.02 9.79
CA PHE A 122 12.26 -11.89 8.40
C PHE A 122 13.09 -10.89 7.59
N TRP A 123 13.84 -9.98 8.24
CA TRP A 123 14.68 -9.00 7.58
C TRP A 123 15.75 -9.57 6.65
N PRO A 124 16.42 -10.72 6.94
CA PRO A 124 17.35 -11.34 6.00
C PRO A 124 16.72 -11.64 4.63
N TYR A 125 15.44 -12.04 4.61
CA TYR A 125 14.69 -12.28 3.36
C TYR A 125 14.42 -10.96 2.60
N ILE A 126 13.98 -9.92 3.29
CA ILE A 126 13.72 -8.60 2.70
C ILE A 126 15.01 -8.02 2.11
N ARG A 127 16.12 -8.06 2.86
CA ARG A 127 17.42 -7.64 2.34
C ARG A 127 17.86 -8.46 1.13
N TRP A 128 17.69 -9.76 1.17
CA TRP A 128 18.02 -10.63 0.04
C TRP A 128 17.21 -10.28 -1.20
N PHE A 129 15.93 -10.02 -1.06
CA PHE A 129 15.03 -9.69 -2.16
C PHE A 129 15.39 -8.33 -2.79
N HIS A 130 15.51 -7.29 -1.97
CA HIS A 130 15.64 -5.91 -2.48
C HIS A 130 17.06 -5.49 -2.85
N ARG A 131 18.10 -6.05 -2.22
CA ARG A 131 19.49 -5.60 -2.40
C ARG A 131 20.02 -5.64 -3.83
N LYS A 132 19.33 -6.27 -4.77
CA LYS A 132 19.71 -6.40 -6.17
C LYS A 132 18.86 -5.56 -7.10
N SER A 133 17.83 -4.90 -6.59
CA SER A 133 17.09 -3.90 -7.37
C SER A 133 17.93 -2.62 -7.53
N GLU A 134 17.69 -1.88 -8.59
CA GLU A 134 18.33 -0.57 -8.83
C GLU A 134 17.68 0.52 -7.98
N ALA A 135 16.39 0.38 -7.66
CA ALA A 135 15.66 1.22 -6.75
C ALA A 135 14.58 0.43 -6.01
N ILE A 136 14.34 0.80 -4.75
CA ILE A 136 13.23 0.29 -3.94
C ILE A 136 12.20 1.42 -3.79
N MET A 137 11.03 1.25 -4.37
CA MET A 137 9.97 2.25 -4.30
C MET A 137 9.23 2.13 -2.96
N VAL A 138 9.13 3.25 -2.25
CA VAL A 138 8.45 3.37 -0.95
C VAL A 138 7.54 4.57 -0.89
N SER A 139 6.48 4.48 -0.09
CA SER A 139 5.45 5.52 -0.04
C SER A 139 5.68 6.59 1.03
N THR A 140 6.53 6.35 2.02
CA THR A 140 6.70 7.23 3.19
C THR A 140 8.16 7.35 3.62
N ASP A 141 8.46 8.45 4.31
CA ASP A 141 9.80 8.68 4.86
C ASP A 141 10.12 7.74 6.03
N SER A 142 9.12 7.37 6.83
CA SER A 142 9.29 6.37 7.89
C SER A 142 9.77 5.03 7.32
N ILE A 143 9.15 4.55 6.23
CA ILE A 143 9.59 3.33 5.55
C ILE A 143 10.97 3.50 4.93
N ARG A 144 11.27 4.66 4.31
CA ARG A 144 12.61 4.96 3.81
C ARG A 144 13.67 4.83 4.90
N ASN A 145 13.41 5.41 6.07
CA ASN A 145 14.33 5.36 7.21
C ASN A 145 14.50 3.94 7.76
N GLN A 146 13.40 3.17 7.82
CA GLN A 146 13.43 1.77 8.22
C GLN A 146 14.31 0.92 7.27
N LEU A 147 14.15 1.06 5.96
CA LEU A 147 14.96 0.35 4.97
C LEU A 147 16.44 0.74 5.05
N ARG A 148 16.73 2.02 5.24
CA ARG A 148 18.12 2.50 5.43
C ARG A 148 18.77 1.93 6.68
N ALA A 149 18.05 1.83 7.79
CA ALA A 149 18.53 1.15 9.00
C ALA A 149 18.89 -0.32 8.75
N GLU A 150 18.23 -0.95 7.76
CA GLU A 150 18.50 -2.32 7.29
C GLU A 150 19.51 -2.38 6.12
N ARG A 151 20.27 -1.28 5.87
CA ARG A 151 21.31 -1.16 4.82
C ARG A 151 20.76 -1.32 3.39
N LEU A 152 19.56 -0.83 3.16
CA LEU A 152 18.91 -0.73 1.86
C LEU A 152 18.76 0.77 1.52
N ASP A 153 19.83 1.38 0.95
CA ASP A 153 19.93 2.83 0.79
C ASP A 153 19.38 3.35 -0.55
N HIS A 154 19.23 2.48 -1.56
CA HIS A 154 18.77 2.80 -2.91
C HIS A 154 17.23 2.92 -2.98
N VAL A 155 16.69 3.81 -2.14
CA VAL A 155 15.25 4.01 -1.97
C VAL A 155 14.77 5.17 -2.83
N HIS A 156 13.67 4.96 -3.58
CA HIS A 156 12.98 5.96 -4.37
C HIS A 156 11.59 6.24 -3.80
N HIS A 157 11.22 7.52 -3.70
CA HIS A 157 9.90 7.91 -3.20
C HIS A 157 8.82 7.68 -4.26
N TRP A 158 7.79 6.93 -3.90
CA TRP A 158 6.61 6.67 -4.72
C TRP A 158 5.36 6.77 -3.86
N SER A 159 4.77 7.94 -3.79
CA SER A 159 3.56 8.23 -3.03
C SER A 159 2.32 7.55 -3.64
N ARG A 160 1.20 7.77 -2.98
CA ARG A 160 -0.12 7.31 -3.44
C ARG A 160 -0.95 8.51 -3.85
N GLY A 161 -1.98 8.25 -4.66
CA GLY A 161 -2.94 9.26 -5.02
C GLY A 161 -4.34 8.94 -4.50
N VAL A 162 -5.19 9.93 -4.52
CA VAL A 162 -6.62 9.84 -4.30
C VAL A 162 -7.36 10.31 -5.56
N ASP A 163 -8.48 9.68 -5.84
CA ASP A 163 -9.39 10.05 -6.93
C ASP A 163 -10.23 11.24 -6.49
N LEU A 164 -9.76 12.44 -6.85
CA LEU A 164 -10.39 13.72 -6.48
C LEU A 164 -11.71 13.98 -7.22
N ASP A 165 -12.07 13.20 -8.23
CA ASP A 165 -13.36 13.28 -8.91
C ASP A 165 -14.44 12.56 -8.11
N ASN A 166 -14.10 11.45 -7.47
CA ASN A 166 -15.01 10.69 -6.62
C ASN A 166 -14.97 11.14 -5.14
N PHE A 167 -13.77 11.35 -4.58
CA PHE A 167 -13.60 11.73 -3.17
C PHE A 167 -13.60 13.25 -3.03
N ARG A 168 -14.78 13.80 -2.78
CA ARG A 168 -15.06 15.24 -2.70
C ARG A 168 -15.95 15.55 -1.51
N PRO A 169 -15.85 16.76 -0.93
CA PRO A 169 -16.65 17.15 0.23
C PRO A 169 -18.14 17.29 -0.06
N ASP A 170 -18.54 17.44 -1.33
CA ASP A 170 -19.93 17.53 -1.78
C ASP A 170 -20.55 16.15 -2.13
N ALA A 171 -19.88 15.04 -1.83
CA ALA A 171 -20.44 13.72 -2.00
C ALA A 171 -21.67 13.53 -1.08
N PRO A 172 -22.80 13.00 -1.59
CA PRO A 172 -24.02 12.91 -0.80
C PRO A 172 -23.85 11.93 0.37
N SER A 173 -24.06 12.42 1.58
CA SER A 173 -24.01 11.61 2.80
C SER A 173 -25.05 10.50 2.80
N PRO A 174 -24.75 9.32 3.36
CA PRO A 174 -25.70 8.22 3.39
C PRO A 174 -26.91 8.55 4.29
N ALA A 175 -28.10 8.18 3.87
CA ALA A 175 -29.36 8.48 4.58
C ALA A 175 -29.37 8.01 6.04
N ILE A 176 -28.59 6.99 6.36
CA ILE A 176 -28.48 6.47 7.73
C ILE A 176 -27.90 7.50 8.70
N TYR A 177 -27.01 8.41 8.24
CA TYR A 177 -26.40 9.43 9.11
C TYR A 177 -27.43 10.38 9.71
N GLY A 178 -28.55 10.67 9.00
CA GLY A 178 -29.65 11.44 9.54
C GLY A 178 -30.43 10.75 10.70
N LYS A 179 -30.16 9.47 10.96
CA LYS A 179 -30.75 8.71 12.06
C LYS A 179 -29.79 8.42 13.20
N LEU A 180 -28.53 8.77 13.05
CA LEU A 180 -27.47 8.53 14.02
C LEU A 180 -27.23 9.78 14.86
N GLN A 181 -26.78 9.58 16.09
CA GLN A 181 -26.39 10.67 16.98
C GLN A 181 -24.94 11.08 16.67
N GLY A 182 -24.72 12.36 16.41
CA GLY A 182 -23.37 12.90 16.23
C GLY A 182 -22.56 12.98 17.53
N PRO A 183 -21.24 13.08 17.42
CA PRO A 183 -20.45 13.04 16.21
C PRO A 183 -20.40 11.65 15.55
N ILE A 184 -20.34 11.60 14.23
CA ILE A 184 -20.20 10.37 13.46
C ILE A 184 -18.73 9.98 13.35
N GLN A 185 -18.36 8.91 14.00
CA GLN A 185 -17.00 8.33 13.97
C GLN A 185 -16.97 7.21 12.93
N LEU A 186 -16.17 7.36 11.90
CA LEU A 186 -16.11 6.44 10.77
C LEU A 186 -14.83 5.58 10.81
N TYR A 187 -14.98 4.29 10.59
CA TYR A 187 -13.90 3.39 10.20
C TYR A 187 -14.12 2.96 8.76
N VAL A 188 -13.08 2.98 7.95
CA VAL A 188 -13.09 2.43 6.59
C VAL A 188 -11.90 1.48 6.41
N GLY A 189 -12.18 0.27 5.94
CA GLY A 189 -11.12 -0.69 5.65
C GLY A 189 -11.56 -2.14 5.77
N ARG A 190 -10.58 -3.05 5.57
CA ARG A 190 -10.79 -4.48 5.80
C ARG A 190 -11.11 -4.76 7.26
N VAL A 191 -12.18 -5.49 7.53
CA VAL A 191 -12.59 -5.87 8.89
C VAL A 191 -11.81 -7.12 9.31
N ALA A 192 -10.60 -6.92 9.83
CA ALA A 192 -9.66 -7.97 10.17
C ALA A 192 -8.81 -7.60 11.41
N VAL A 193 -8.28 -8.62 12.09
CA VAL A 193 -7.58 -8.46 13.39
C VAL A 193 -6.36 -7.53 13.27
N GLU A 194 -5.62 -7.61 12.16
CA GLU A 194 -4.43 -6.76 11.93
C GLU A 194 -4.75 -5.28 11.81
N LYS A 195 -6.00 -4.91 11.51
CA LYS A 195 -6.46 -3.52 11.44
C LYS A 195 -6.84 -2.94 12.78
N ASN A 196 -6.79 -3.73 13.85
CA ASN A 196 -7.02 -3.30 15.23
C ASN A 196 -8.36 -2.55 15.43
N ILE A 197 -9.38 -2.92 14.64
CA ILE A 197 -10.69 -2.24 14.63
C ILE A 197 -11.35 -2.25 16.03
N GLU A 198 -11.07 -3.26 16.83
CA GLU A 198 -11.62 -3.39 18.18
C GLU A 198 -11.20 -2.24 19.12
N ALA A 199 -10.00 -1.64 18.91
CA ALA A 199 -9.58 -0.46 19.64
C ALA A 199 -10.51 0.75 19.37
N PHE A 200 -10.97 0.90 18.12
CA PHE A 200 -11.98 1.88 17.75
C PHE A 200 -13.35 1.55 18.37
N LEU A 201 -13.78 0.30 18.27
CA LEU A 201 -15.10 -0.10 18.78
C LEU A 201 -15.22 0.06 20.31
N ARG A 202 -14.12 -0.10 21.03
CA ARG A 202 -14.03 0.09 22.50
C ARG A 202 -13.80 1.54 22.92
N SER A 203 -13.54 2.47 21.98
CA SER A 203 -13.37 3.87 22.36
C SER A 203 -14.61 4.42 23.06
N GLU A 204 -14.41 5.32 24.02
CA GLU A 204 -15.49 5.82 24.90
C GLU A 204 -16.00 7.20 24.45
N GLN A 205 -15.54 7.70 23.28
CA GLN A 205 -16.00 8.97 22.75
C GLN A 205 -17.50 8.92 22.41
N PRO A 206 -18.27 9.97 22.77
CA PRO A 206 -19.69 10.05 22.48
C PRO A 206 -19.95 10.08 20.98
N GLY A 207 -21.19 9.76 20.58
CA GLY A 207 -21.63 9.75 19.20
C GLY A 207 -21.76 8.34 18.63
N SER A 208 -21.99 8.25 17.32
CA SER A 208 -22.24 6.98 16.64
C SER A 208 -21.01 6.46 15.92
N LYS A 209 -20.77 5.17 16.04
CA LYS A 209 -19.70 4.46 15.32
C LYS A 209 -20.23 3.81 14.05
N VAL A 210 -19.55 4.05 12.94
CA VAL A 210 -19.87 3.50 11.63
C VAL A 210 -18.66 2.76 11.08
N VAL A 211 -18.89 1.53 10.61
CA VAL A 211 -17.86 0.67 10.01
C VAL A 211 -18.22 0.40 8.56
N VAL A 212 -17.36 0.85 7.65
CA VAL A 212 -17.45 0.57 6.21
C VAL A 212 -16.35 -0.41 5.83
N GLY A 213 -16.73 -1.56 5.34
CA GLY A 213 -15.82 -2.60 4.89
C GLY A 213 -16.37 -4.00 5.11
N ASP A 214 -15.53 -4.97 4.76
CA ASP A 214 -15.80 -6.39 4.89
C ASP A 214 -14.54 -7.13 5.31
N GLY A 215 -14.69 -8.35 5.83
CA GLY A 215 -13.56 -9.17 6.21
C GLY A 215 -13.85 -10.24 7.24
N PRO A 216 -12.87 -11.09 7.54
CA PRO A 216 -13.06 -12.29 8.35
C PRO A 216 -13.55 -12.05 9.79
N ALA A 217 -13.33 -10.86 10.34
CA ALA A 217 -13.76 -10.51 11.69
C ALA A 217 -15.18 -9.92 11.77
N LEU A 218 -15.83 -9.61 10.61
CA LEU A 218 -17.09 -8.85 10.56
C LEU A 218 -18.20 -9.48 11.39
N ALA A 219 -18.53 -10.74 11.14
CA ALA A 219 -19.64 -11.42 11.82
C ALA A 219 -19.46 -11.44 13.36
N GLY A 220 -18.24 -11.72 13.82
CA GLY A 220 -17.95 -11.73 15.26
C GLY A 220 -18.01 -10.34 15.89
N LEU A 221 -17.65 -9.29 15.17
CA LEU A 221 -17.74 -7.91 15.67
C LEU A 221 -19.19 -7.42 15.68
N GLN A 222 -19.99 -7.72 14.67
CA GLN A 222 -21.42 -7.40 14.64
C GLN A 222 -22.17 -7.99 15.83
N SER A 223 -21.86 -9.24 16.21
CA SER A 223 -22.49 -9.88 17.36
C SER A 223 -22.08 -9.25 18.70
N ARG A 224 -20.84 -8.75 18.82
CA ARG A 224 -20.32 -8.16 20.07
C ARG A 224 -20.62 -6.67 20.24
N TYR A 225 -20.88 -5.97 19.13
CA TYR A 225 -21.13 -4.53 19.09
C TYR A 225 -22.42 -4.20 18.33
N PRO A 226 -23.61 -4.56 18.86
CA PRO A 226 -24.88 -4.42 18.14
C PRO A 226 -25.28 -2.96 17.90
N ASP A 227 -24.77 -2.01 18.69
CA ASP A 227 -25.05 -0.58 18.56
C ASP A 227 -24.21 0.11 17.47
N VAL A 228 -23.25 -0.59 16.89
CA VAL A 228 -22.39 -0.08 15.83
C VAL A 228 -23.04 -0.31 14.46
N HIS A 229 -23.06 0.72 13.62
CA HIS A 229 -23.58 0.59 12.27
C HIS A 229 -22.52 -0.01 11.32
N PHE A 230 -22.72 -1.26 10.90
CA PHE A 230 -21.87 -1.93 9.91
C PHE A 230 -22.53 -1.80 8.54
N ALA A 231 -21.99 -0.91 7.70
CA ALA A 231 -22.53 -0.58 6.37
C ALA A 231 -22.12 -1.56 5.26
N GLY A 232 -21.23 -2.52 5.56
CA GLY A 232 -20.67 -3.41 4.56
C GLY A 232 -19.69 -2.69 3.63
N ARG A 233 -19.25 -3.36 2.56
CA ARG A 233 -18.33 -2.83 1.59
C ARG A 233 -18.96 -1.73 0.73
N LYS A 234 -18.26 -0.60 0.59
CA LYS A 234 -18.62 0.54 -0.26
C LYS A 234 -17.46 0.90 -1.19
N SER A 235 -17.73 1.64 -2.27
CA SER A 235 -16.72 2.08 -3.24
C SER A 235 -17.15 3.36 -3.95
N GLY A 236 -16.20 4.02 -4.63
CA GLY A 236 -16.45 5.19 -5.45
C GLY A 236 -17.21 6.30 -4.71
N ARG A 237 -18.16 6.91 -5.37
CA ARG A 237 -18.93 8.05 -4.84
C ARG A 237 -19.80 7.70 -3.62
N GLU A 238 -20.27 6.44 -3.51
CA GLU A 238 -20.98 6.00 -2.31
C GLU A 238 -20.07 6.01 -1.08
N LEU A 239 -18.82 5.48 -1.20
CA LEU A 239 -17.84 5.54 -0.15
C LEU A 239 -17.45 6.98 0.21
N ALA A 240 -17.28 7.84 -0.79
CA ALA A 240 -17.00 9.26 -0.59
C ALA A 240 -18.07 9.94 0.29
N GLY A 241 -19.34 9.59 0.10
CA GLY A 241 -20.44 10.08 0.94
C GLY A 241 -20.31 9.68 2.41
N TYR A 242 -19.81 8.48 2.71
CA TYR A 242 -19.52 8.08 4.10
C TYR A 242 -18.41 8.94 4.71
N TYR A 243 -17.36 9.28 3.97
CA TYR A 243 -16.35 10.20 4.46
C TYR A 243 -16.92 11.61 4.64
N ALA A 244 -17.49 12.19 3.58
CA ALA A 244 -17.93 13.59 3.58
C ALA A 244 -18.98 13.91 4.65
N GLY A 245 -19.77 12.93 5.08
CA GLY A 245 -20.74 13.09 6.16
C GLY A 245 -20.26 12.74 7.54
N ALA A 246 -19.03 12.24 7.71
CA ALA A 246 -18.47 11.87 9.00
C ALA A 246 -17.72 13.04 9.66
N ASP A 247 -17.78 13.13 10.99
CA ASP A 247 -17.06 14.14 11.76
C ASP A 247 -15.59 13.78 11.96
N VAL A 248 -15.24 12.48 11.90
CA VAL A 248 -13.86 11.98 12.01
C VAL A 248 -13.71 10.60 11.40
N LEU A 249 -12.62 10.39 10.65
CA LEU A 249 -12.12 9.05 10.33
C LEU A 249 -11.25 8.55 11.49
N VAL A 250 -11.58 7.41 12.06
CA VAL A 250 -10.74 6.74 13.05
C VAL A 250 -9.90 5.67 12.36
N PHE A 251 -8.58 5.81 12.41
CA PHE A 251 -7.60 4.89 11.81
C PHE A 251 -6.81 4.15 12.90
N PRO A 252 -7.35 3.02 13.42
CA PRO A 252 -6.77 2.33 14.57
C PRO A 252 -5.64 1.36 14.21
N SER A 253 -5.26 1.25 12.94
CA SER A 253 -4.22 0.34 12.49
C SER A 253 -2.84 0.78 12.98
N ARG A 254 -2.00 -0.20 13.36
CA ARG A 254 -0.60 0.03 13.79
C ARG A 254 0.44 -0.53 12.82
N THR A 255 0.03 -1.05 11.65
CA THR A 255 0.93 -1.79 10.73
C THR A 255 0.79 -1.42 9.27
N ASP A 256 0.03 -0.40 8.95
CA ASP A 256 -0.06 0.08 7.57
C ASP A 256 1.19 0.90 7.19
N THR A 257 1.59 0.80 5.93
CA THR A 257 2.74 1.57 5.39
C THR A 257 2.35 2.96 4.91
N PHE A 258 1.06 3.18 4.59
CA PHE A 258 0.54 4.45 4.12
C PHE A 258 -0.87 4.71 4.68
N GLY A 259 -1.90 3.98 4.23
CA GLY A 259 -3.29 4.19 4.59
C GLY A 259 -4.02 5.06 3.55
N LEU A 260 -4.40 4.47 2.40
CA LEU A 260 -5.16 5.18 1.37
C LEU A 260 -6.42 5.85 1.91
N VAL A 261 -7.09 5.22 2.87
CA VAL A 261 -8.31 5.74 3.51
C VAL A 261 -8.08 7.08 4.23
N ILE A 262 -6.84 7.38 4.64
CA ILE A 262 -6.47 8.67 5.24
C ILE A 262 -6.61 9.79 4.21
N ILE A 263 -5.96 9.64 3.05
CA ILE A 263 -6.01 10.66 1.99
C ILE A 263 -7.39 10.77 1.34
N GLU A 264 -8.17 9.69 1.31
CA GLU A 264 -9.57 9.68 0.88
C GLU A 264 -10.44 10.52 1.83
N ALA A 265 -10.29 10.33 3.14
CA ALA A 265 -10.99 11.10 4.15
C ALA A 265 -10.64 12.60 4.05
N LEU A 266 -9.33 12.92 3.99
CA LEU A 266 -8.87 14.29 3.86
C LEU A 266 -9.43 14.96 2.59
N ALA A 267 -9.45 14.28 1.46
CA ALA A 267 -10.03 14.82 0.21
C ALA A 267 -11.52 15.12 0.35
N CYS A 268 -12.24 14.39 1.18
CA CYS A 268 -13.65 14.61 1.50
C CYS A 268 -13.88 15.65 2.62
N GLY A 269 -12.81 16.19 3.23
CA GLY A 269 -12.91 17.16 4.32
C GLY A 269 -13.06 16.53 5.69
N THR A 270 -12.80 15.24 5.84
CA THR A 270 -12.93 14.52 7.09
C THR A 270 -11.58 14.45 7.80
N PRO A 271 -11.43 15.02 8.99
CA PRO A 271 -10.21 14.91 9.78
C PRO A 271 -9.97 13.48 10.27
N VAL A 272 -8.70 13.17 10.59
CA VAL A 272 -8.30 11.79 10.90
C VAL A 272 -7.76 11.70 12.34
N ALA A 273 -8.25 10.71 13.08
CA ALA A 273 -7.71 10.30 14.37
C ALA A 273 -6.93 8.99 14.22
N ALA A 274 -5.69 8.94 14.70
CA ALA A 274 -4.81 7.78 14.52
C ALA A 274 -3.84 7.58 15.69
N TYR A 275 -3.20 6.42 15.73
CA TYR A 275 -1.97 6.23 16.52
C TYR A 275 -0.76 6.88 15.83
N PRO A 276 0.26 7.33 16.58
CA PRO A 276 1.48 7.93 16.02
C PRO A 276 2.43 6.86 15.47
N VAL A 277 2.00 6.20 14.39
CA VAL A 277 2.73 5.10 13.73
C VAL A 277 2.97 5.42 12.26
N THR A 278 3.80 4.61 11.60
CA THR A 278 4.06 4.68 10.14
C THR A 278 2.74 4.78 9.35
N GLY A 279 2.71 5.64 8.36
CA GLY A 279 1.52 6.04 7.61
C GLY A 279 0.95 7.34 8.19
N PRO A 280 0.22 7.34 9.29
CA PRO A 280 -0.27 8.57 9.92
C PRO A 280 0.79 9.64 10.16
N VAL A 281 1.95 9.30 10.75
CA VAL A 281 3.02 10.29 11.03
C VAL A 281 3.65 10.88 9.76
N ASP A 282 3.54 10.21 8.63
CA ASP A 282 4.08 10.66 7.34
C ASP A 282 3.07 11.48 6.53
N ILE A 283 1.77 11.35 6.86
CA ILE A 283 0.68 11.95 6.08
C ILE A 283 0.04 13.10 6.84
N LEU A 284 -0.30 12.91 8.12
CA LEU A 284 -1.08 13.87 8.88
C LEU A 284 -0.25 15.08 9.33
N THR A 285 -0.92 16.22 9.38
CA THR A 285 -0.45 17.44 10.04
C THR A 285 -1.42 17.81 11.15
N ASP A 286 -1.03 18.69 12.08
CA ASP A 286 -1.90 19.15 13.17
C ASP A 286 -3.20 19.80 12.68
N ALA A 287 -3.23 20.31 11.43
CA ALA A 287 -4.41 20.88 10.81
C ALA A 287 -5.32 19.84 10.11
N SER A 288 -4.87 18.60 9.91
CA SER A 288 -5.61 17.59 9.16
C SER A 288 -5.93 16.32 9.94
N GLY A 289 -5.33 16.17 11.12
CA GLY A 289 -5.59 15.02 11.98
C GLY A 289 -4.89 15.13 13.33
N ALA A 290 -5.28 14.25 14.23
CA ALA A 290 -4.69 14.15 15.55
C ALA A 290 -4.14 12.74 15.79
N MET A 291 -2.97 12.66 16.39
CA MET A 291 -2.33 11.40 16.75
C MET A 291 -2.05 11.36 18.24
N ASP A 292 -2.37 10.22 18.87
CA ASP A 292 -2.07 9.97 20.28
C ASP A 292 -1.98 8.45 20.52
N GLU A 293 -1.24 8.02 21.55
CA GLU A 293 -1.24 6.62 22.00
C GLU A 293 -2.56 6.23 22.66
N ASP A 294 -3.32 7.20 23.18
CA ASP A 294 -4.72 7.04 23.54
C ASP A 294 -5.62 7.47 22.38
N LEU A 295 -6.28 6.50 21.75
CA LEU A 295 -7.17 6.76 20.62
C LEU A 295 -8.35 7.68 20.98
N ASN A 296 -8.81 7.70 22.24
CA ASN A 296 -9.86 8.62 22.70
C ASN A 296 -9.38 10.08 22.60
N VAL A 297 -8.16 10.35 23.04
CA VAL A 297 -7.55 11.68 22.92
C VAL A 297 -7.41 12.10 21.47
N ALA A 298 -6.93 11.18 20.60
CA ALA A 298 -6.82 11.45 19.17
C ALA A 298 -8.18 11.78 18.54
N ILE A 299 -9.23 11.00 18.83
CA ILE A 299 -10.59 11.23 18.30
C ILE A 299 -11.13 12.59 18.79
N GLN A 300 -11.02 12.90 20.07
CA GLN A 300 -11.51 14.16 20.65
C GLN A 300 -10.86 15.38 20.00
N ARG A 301 -9.54 15.31 19.76
CA ARG A 301 -8.78 16.41 19.13
C ARG A 301 -9.09 16.54 17.64
N ALA A 302 -9.29 15.43 16.94
CA ALA A 302 -9.54 15.43 15.50
C ALA A 302 -10.92 16.02 15.15
N ILE A 303 -11.97 15.74 15.93
CA ILE A 303 -13.35 16.22 15.68
C ILE A 303 -13.43 17.75 15.59
N GLY A 304 -12.53 18.48 16.24
CA GLY A 304 -12.53 19.96 16.23
C GLY A 304 -11.76 20.63 15.08
N LEU A 305 -11.20 19.85 14.16
CA LEU A 305 -10.36 20.39 13.06
C LEU A 305 -11.20 20.91 11.90
N ASP A 306 -10.68 21.93 11.18
CA ASP A 306 -11.37 22.56 10.06
C ASP A 306 -11.36 21.62 8.82
N PRO A 307 -12.53 21.26 8.27
CA PRO A 307 -12.63 20.50 7.03
C PRO A 307 -11.91 21.14 5.84
N ALA A 308 -11.82 22.47 5.80
CA ALA A 308 -11.15 23.17 4.70
C ALA A 308 -9.64 22.86 4.66
N ASP A 309 -8.99 22.78 5.83
CA ASP A 309 -7.58 22.39 5.95
C ASP A 309 -7.37 20.94 5.53
N CYS A 310 -8.30 20.06 5.90
CA CYS A 310 -8.28 18.66 5.46
C CYS A 310 -8.35 18.55 3.92
N ILE A 311 -9.27 19.27 3.29
CA ILE A 311 -9.43 19.31 1.81
C ILE A 311 -8.14 19.84 1.15
N ALA A 312 -7.62 20.95 1.65
CA ALA A 312 -6.40 21.55 1.11
C ALA A 312 -5.22 20.57 1.19
N HIS A 313 -5.13 19.82 2.29
CA HIS A 313 -4.11 18.80 2.46
C HIS A 313 -4.35 17.57 1.56
N GLY A 314 -5.57 17.04 1.50
CA GLY A 314 -5.94 15.88 0.67
C GLY A 314 -5.65 16.08 -0.81
N LYS A 315 -5.87 17.29 -1.34
CA LYS A 315 -5.56 17.66 -2.73
C LYS A 315 -4.08 17.56 -3.12
N ARG A 316 -3.16 17.48 -2.17
CA ARG A 316 -1.72 17.29 -2.44
C ARG A 316 -1.39 15.88 -2.90
N PHE A 317 -2.27 14.91 -2.65
CA PHE A 317 -2.10 13.51 -3.02
C PHE A 317 -2.78 13.23 -4.37
N SER A 318 -2.10 13.51 -5.49
CA SER A 318 -2.64 13.25 -6.83
C SER A 318 -2.07 11.99 -7.45
N TRP A 319 -2.90 11.27 -8.21
CA TRP A 319 -2.47 10.13 -8.99
C TRP A 319 -1.46 10.52 -10.09
N ASP A 320 -1.57 11.71 -10.67
CA ASP A 320 -0.60 12.20 -11.67
C ASP A 320 0.80 12.35 -11.09
N ALA A 321 0.92 12.85 -9.85
CA ALA A 321 2.19 12.90 -9.15
C ALA A 321 2.72 11.50 -8.85
N SER A 322 1.87 10.57 -8.41
CA SER A 322 2.23 9.18 -8.15
C SER A 322 2.74 8.47 -9.41
N VAL A 323 2.06 8.63 -10.55
CA VAL A 323 2.48 8.03 -11.83
C VAL A 323 3.82 8.59 -12.29
N ARG A 324 4.04 9.92 -12.21
CA ARG A 324 5.35 10.51 -12.51
C ARG A 324 6.45 9.94 -11.64
N GLN A 325 6.24 9.88 -10.32
CA GLN A 325 7.21 9.28 -9.38
C GLN A 325 7.51 7.82 -9.72
N PHE A 326 6.50 7.05 -10.11
CA PHE A 326 6.70 5.67 -10.54
C PHE A 326 7.60 5.59 -11.78
N LEU A 327 7.31 6.38 -12.81
CA LEU A 327 8.11 6.42 -14.04
C LEU A 327 9.54 6.87 -13.78
N ASP A 328 9.74 7.89 -12.96
CA ASP A 328 11.06 8.42 -12.60
C ASP A 328 11.90 7.40 -11.81
N GLY A 329 11.23 6.52 -11.07
CA GLY A 329 11.88 5.43 -10.32
C GLY A 329 12.23 4.21 -11.17
N LEU A 330 11.69 4.08 -12.38
CA LEU A 330 12.00 2.94 -13.26
C LEU A 330 13.40 3.03 -13.85
N VAL A 331 13.99 1.88 -14.11
CA VAL A 331 15.33 1.78 -14.73
C VAL A 331 15.22 1.07 -16.06
N ALA A 332 15.77 1.72 -17.10
CA ALA A 332 15.75 1.18 -18.47
C ALA A 332 16.66 -0.04 -18.64
N GLN A 333 16.23 -0.96 -19.51
CA GLN A 333 16.94 -2.23 -19.80
C GLN A 333 18.23 -2.05 -20.62
N ASP A 334 18.43 -0.92 -21.25
CA ASP A 334 19.62 -0.60 -22.08
C ASP A 334 20.90 -0.32 -21.26
N ARG A 335 20.76 -0.07 -19.93
CA ARG A 335 21.93 0.02 -19.00
C ARG A 335 22.74 -1.28 -18.85
N ARG A 336 22.48 -2.33 -19.65
CA ARG A 336 23.22 -3.60 -19.66
C ARG A 336 24.75 -3.43 -19.78
N LEU A 337 25.23 -2.38 -20.40
CA LEU A 337 26.65 -2.23 -20.71
C LEU A 337 27.52 -1.91 -19.48
N ASP A 338 26.98 -1.21 -18.48
CA ASP A 338 27.78 -0.78 -17.33
C ASP A 338 28.07 -1.89 -16.31
N PHE A 339 27.15 -2.85 -16.17
CA PHE A 339 27.32 -3.96 -15.20
C PHE A 339 28.35 -4.99 -15.68
N HIS A 340 28.47 -5.19 -17.00
CA HIS A 340 29.51 -6.06 -17.56
C HIS A 340 30.90 -5.40 -17.58
N MET A 341 30.97 -4.07 -17.74
CA MET A 341 32.25 -3.32 -17.63
C MET A 341 32.79 -3.38 -16.21
N SER A 342 31.96 -3.18 -15.17
CA SER A 342 32.37 -3.28 -13.77
C SER A 342 32.94 -4.66 -13.41
N ARG A 343 32.34 -5.74 -13.90
CA ARG A 343 32.86 -7.11 -13.71
C ARG A 343 34.18 -7.36 -14.44
N ARG A 344 34.38 -6.81 -15.67
CA ARG A 344 35.65 -6.93 -16.41
C ARG A 344 36.74 -6.08 -15.77
N ILE A 345 36.42 -4.93 -15.18
CA ILE A 345 37.38 -4.07 -14.47
C ILE A 345 37.76 -4.73 -13.15
N LEU A 346 36.81 -5.29 -12.39
CA LEU A 346 37.11 -6.02 -11.14
C LEU A 346 37.92 -7.28 -11.41
N ALA A 347 37.60 -8.05 -12.44
CA ALA A 347 38.38 -9.23 -12.82
C ALA A 347 39.81 -8.86 -13.23
N LYS A 348 39.99 -7.78 -14.02
CA LYS A 348 41.34 -7.29 -14.37
C LYS A 348 42.12 -6.76 -13.17
N ALA A 349 41.45 -6.11 -12.20
CA ALA A 349 42.12 -5.61 -10.97
C ALA A 349 42.54 -6.75 -10.05
N ILE A 350 41.83 -7.88 -10.05
CA ILE A 350 42.18 -9.06 -9.26
C ILE A 350 43.35 -9.81 -9.92
N PHE A 351 43.41 -9.91 -11.25
CA PHE A 351 44.51 -10.56 -11.97
C PHE A 351 45.75 -9.71 -12.15
N ALA A 352 45.71 -8.40 -11.87
CA ALA A 352 46.87 -7.52 -11.91
C ALA A 352 47.66 -7.45 -10.56
N ARG A 353 47.27 -8.22 -9.56
CA ARG A 353 47.90 -8.30 -8.23
C ARG A 353 48.37 -9.74 -7.86
N VAL A 354 48.50 -10.60 -8.83
CA VAL A 354 49.26 -11.87 -8.77
C VAL A 354 50.42 -11.81 -9.78
#